data_1653dfe387898b21a088089bc77c944c
#
_entry.id   1653dfe387898b21a088089bc77c944c
#
_cell.length_a   1.000
_cell.length_b   1.000
_cell.length_c   1.000
_cell.angle_alpha   90.00
_cell.angle_beta   90.00
_cell.angle_gamma   90.00
#
_symmetry.space_group_name_H-M   'P 1'
#
loop_
_entity.id
_entity.type
_entity.pdbx_description
1 polymer ?
#
loop_
_entity_poly.entity_id
_entity_poly.type
_entity_poly.pdbx_seq_one_letter_code
_entity_poly.pdbx_strand_id
1 'polypeptide(L)'
;EFISSIFVIDSHTNVKKTIYLTATYGRSNRQENKLFKIMLSSSCKFDDANVEKEKKIHYYPILYRGCVPMKYVMTMKGAHGFSAYKFIDGAIKYDPERKILHALRYALSEALDHDGQILIVTPKKESVEFTARFVEKIVDNSRTIGTIYSNNSEETNLQNQNCDIICSTIKSCGTGFNPPNLQTIICGEPHSSRLMTHQLKGRLDRFKGDDTYFYDLIDTNIPFMSNVKMYHEKELEKFAITSKVPLYPSSPTA
;
A
#
# COMPACT_ATOMS: atom_id res chain seq x y z
N GLU A 1 -5.38 -8.71 20.76
CA GLU A 1 -6.08 -8.08 21.91
C GLU A 1 -7.53 -7.75 21.59
N PHE A 2 -7.81 -7.08 20.48
CA PHE A 2 -9.18 -6.61 20.15
C PHE A 2 -10.20 -7.76 19.98
N ILE A 3 -9.81 -8.88 19.36
CA ILE A 3 -10.70 -10.03 19.13
C ILE A 3 -11.07 -10.71 20.45
N SER A 4 -10.12 -10.87 21.36
CA SER A 4 -10.39 -11.44 22.69
C SER A 4 -11.32 -10.57 23.51
N SER A 5 -11.19 -9.24 23.40
CA SER A 5 -12.09 -8.31 24.06
C SER A 5 -13.53 -8.38 23.53
N ILE A 6 -13.69 -8.48 22.20
CA ILE A 6 -15.02 -8.66 21.58
C ILE A 6 -15.62 -10.00 22.03
N PHE A 7 -14.83 -11.07 22.07
CA PHE A 7 -15.29 -12.38 22.52
C PHE A 7 -15.78 -12.35 23.97
N VAL A 8 -15.03 -11.70 24.87
CA VAL A 8 -15.42 -11.55 26.26
C VAL A 8 -16.74 -10.76 26.37
N ILE A 9 -16.89 -9.65 25.67
CA ILE A 9 -18.12 -8.86 25.68
C ILE A 9 -19.28 -9.71 25.17
N ASP A 10 -19.14 -10.38 24.03
CA ASP A 10 -20.20 -11.16 23.40
C ASP A 10 -20.63 -12.37 24.27
N SER A 11 -19.68 -13.02 24.97
CA SER A 11 -19.94 -14.15 25.87
C SER A 11 -20.61 -13.75 27.18
N HIS A 12 -20.50 -12.48 27.60
CA HIS A 12 -21.08 -11.97 28.85
C HIS A 12 -22.33 -11.12 28.64
N THR A 13 -22.72 -10.87 27.39
CA THR A 13 -23.91 -10.09 27.08
C THR A 13 -25.02 -10.98 26.55
N ASN A 14 -26.22 -10.85 27.14
CA ASN A 14 -27.41 -11.59 26.69
C ASN A 14 -28.15 -10.79 25.59
N VAL A 15 -27.44 -10.57 24.45
CA VAL A 15 -28.02 -9.87 23.30
C VAL A 15 -28.70 -10.85 22.34
N LYS A 16 -29.87 -10.49 21.85
CA LYS A 16 -30.60 -11.32 20.89
C LYS A 16 -29.95 -11.39 19.51
N LYS A 17 -29.13 -10.40 19.13
CA LYS A 17 -28.49 -10.30 17.84
C LYS A 17 -27.27 -9.41 17.89
N THR A 18 -26.13 -9.89 17.41
CA THR A 18 -24.89 -9.12 17.26
C THR A 18 -24.53 -9.01 15.79
N ILE A 19 -24.14 -7.82 15.33
CA ILE A 19 -23.68 -7.57 13.97
C ILE A 19 -22.21 -7.15 14.04
N TYR A 20 -21.34 -7.94 13.40
CA TYR A 20 -19.92 -7.63 13.28
C TYR A 20 -19.63 -7.06 11.89
N LEU A 21 -19.08 -5.85 11.85
CA LEU A 21 -18.69 -5.19 10.61
C LEU A 21 -17.18 -5.30 10.41
N THR A 22 -16.76 -5.87 9.30
CA THR A 22 -15.35 -5.97 8.92
C THR A 22 -15.19 -5.90 7.41
N ALA A 23 -14.19 -5.12 6.96
CA ALA A 23 -13.83 -5.05 5.54
C ALA A 23 -13.08 -6.31 5.06
N THR A 24 -12.50 -7.09 5.99
CA THR A 24 -11.74 -8.30 5.67
C THR A 24 -12.14 -9.44 6.57
N TYR A 25 -12.66 -10.51 5.98
CA TYR A 25 -13.02 -11.72 6.69
C TYR A 25 -11.80 -12.65 6.78
N GLY A 26 -11.15 -12.64 7.94
CA GLY A 26 -9.98 -13.48 8.25
C GLY A 26 -8.80 -12.68 8.77
N ARG A 27 -7.84 -13.38 9.33
CA ARG A 27 -6.62 -12.84 9.93
C ARG A 27 -5.39 -13.53 9.36
N SER A 28 -4.27 -12.81 9.26
CA SER A 28 -2.99 -13.38 8.85
C SER A 28 -2.41 -14.34 9.90
N ASN A 29 -2.69 -14.09 11.19
CA ASN A 29 -2.32 -14.99 12.28
C ASN A 29 -3.27 -16.19 12.30
N ARG A 30 -2.69 -17.41 12.24
CA ARG A 30 -3.46 -18.66 12.18
C ARG A 30 -4.34 -18.89 13.43
N GLN A 31 -3.86 -18.51 14.61
CA GLN A 31 -4.60 -18.68 15.87
C GLN A 31 -5.77 -17.68 15.93
N GLU A 32 -5.51 -16.40 15.64
CA GLU A 32 -6.55 -15.39 15.57
C GLU A 32 -7.60 -15.71 14.51
N ASN A 33 -7.17 -16.27 13.37
CA ASN A 33 -8.08 -16.67 12.29
C ASN A 33 -8.99 -17.85 12.71
N LYS A 34 -8.48 -18.78 13.55
CA LYS A 34 -9.30 -19.85 14.12
C LYS A 34 -10.36 -19.29 15.09
N LEU A 35 -9.96 -18.39 16.00
CA LEU A 35 -10.88 -17.73 16.92
C LEU A 35 -11.94 -16.94 16.16
N PHE A 36 -11.53 -16.19 15.14
CA PHE A 36 -12.43 -15.40 14.30
C PHE A 36 -13.48 -16.28 13.60
N LYS A 37 -13.08 -17.45 13.10
CA LYS A 37 -13.99 -18.40 12.46
C LYS A 37 -14.93 -19.08 13.45
N ILE A 38 -14.49 -19.29 14.69
CA ILE A 38 -15.35 -19.84 15.75
C ILE A 38 -16.42 -18.82 16.15
N MET A 39 -16.02 -17.56 16.32
CA MET A 39 -16.93 -16.47 16.69
C MET A 39 -17.96 -16.15 15.59
N LEU A 40 -17.51 -16.17 14.34
CA LEU A 40 -18.35 -15.84 13.19
C LEU A 40 -18.69 -17.14 12.43
N SER A 41 -19.79 -17.75 12.78
CA SER A 41 -20.28 -18.93 12.06
C SER A 41 -20.60 -18.57 10.59
N SER A 42 -20.48 -19.57 9.69
CA SER A 42 -20.74 -19.38 8.26
C SER A 42 -22.17 -18.88 7.94
N SER A 43 -23.12 -19.14 8.83
CA SER A 43 -24.51 -18.68 8.70
C SER A 43 -24.72 -17.18 8.92
N CYS A 44 -23.70 -16.46 9.44
CA CYS A 44 -23.78 -15.03 9.72
C CYS A 44 -23.06 -14.17 8.69
N LYS A 45 -22.56 -14.74 7.60
CA LYS A 45 -21.89 -13.98 6.55
C LYS A 45 -22.91 -13.35 5.61
N PHE A 46 -22.93 -12.05 5.58
CA PHE A 46 -23.44 -11.30 4.45
C PHE A 46 -22.28 -11.02 3.52
N ASP A 47 -22.15 -11.78 2.47
CA ASP A 47 -21.22 -11.49 1.38
C ASP A 47 -21.92 -10.51 0.44
N ASP A 48 -21.35 -9.34 0.29
CA ASP A 48 -21.81 -8.31 -0.65
C ASP A 48 -21.40 -8.68 -2.09
N ALA A 49 -21.49 -9.99 -2.40
CA ALA A 49 -21.09 -10.56 -3.68
C ALA A 49 -21.88 -10.03 -4.89
N ASN A 50 -22.89 -9.19 -4.67
CA ASN A 50 -23.77 -8.67 -5.71
C ASN A 50 -23.62 -7.17 -5.98
N VAL A 51 -22.66 -6.48 -5.39
CA VAL A 51 -22.31 -5.10 -5.76
C VAL A 51 -21.01 -5.13 -6.56
N GLU A 52 -21.01 -5.87 -7.64
CA GLU A 52 -20.02 -5.71 -8.71
C GLU A 52 -20.26 -4.37 -9.43
N LYS A 53 -19.80 -3.28 -8.83
CA LYS A 53 -19.32 -2.17 -9.64
C LYS A 53 -17.98 -2.64 -10.16
N GLU A 54 -17.90 -2.86 -11.46
CA GLU A 54 -16.69 -3.19 -12.20
C GLU A 54 -15.67 -2.03 -12.14
N LYS A 55 -15.16 -1.73 -10.94
CA LYS A 55 -14.04 -0.82 -10.79
C LYS A 55 -12.79 -1.51 -11.26
N LYS A 56 -12.19 -0.96 -12.29
CA LYS A 56 -10.97 -1.48 -12.88
C LYS A 56 -9.77 -0.91 -12.14
N ILE A 57 -8.96 -1.79 -11.56
CA ILE A 57 -7.66 -1.42 -11.01
C ILE A 57 -6.59 -1.80 -12.03
N HIS A 58 -5.90 -0.81 -12.56
CA HIS A 58 -4.77 -1.04 -13.45
C HIS A 58 -3.52 -1.24 -12.59
N TYR A 59 -2.95 -2.43 -12.61
CA TYR A 59 -1.75 -2.77 -11.85
C TYR A 59 -0.50 -2.71 -12.74
N TYR A 60 0.48 -1.88 -12.34
CA TYR A 60 1.72 -1.64 -13.05
C TYR A 60 2.93 -1.90 -12.16
N PRO A 61 3.55 -3.09 -12.21
CA PRO A 61 4.83 -3.30 -11.56
C PRO A 61 5.93 -2.57 -12.33
N ILE A 62 6.55 -1.59 -11.70
CA ILE A 62 7.70 -0.83 -12.21
C ILE A 62 8.97 -1.56 -11.80
N LEU A 63 9.58 -2.25 -12.77
CA LEU A 63 10.77 -3.05 -12.54
C LEU A 63 12.04 -2.20 -12.65
N TYR A 64 12.86 -2.19 -11.64
CA TYR A 64 14.18 -1.57 -11.67
C TYR A 64 15.22 -2.51 -11.06
N ARG A 65 16.49 -2.26 -11.36
CA ARG A 65 17.60 -3.06 -10.81
C ARG A 65 18.43 -2.19 -9.87
N GLY A 66 18.18 -2.33 -8.57
CA GLY A 66 18.92 -1.65 -7.51
C GLY A 66 20.35 -2.18 -7.37
N CYS A 67 21.15 -1.48 -6.57
CA CYS A 67 22.57 -1.78 -6.35
C CYS A 67 22.84 -2.38 -4.96
N VAL A 68 21.82 -2.77 -4.20
CA VAL A 68 21.99 -3.31 -2.85
C VAL A 68 22.75 -4.64 -2.92
N PRO A 69 23.91 -4.77 -2.23
CA PRO A 69 24.70 -6.01 -2.27
C PRO A 69 23.93 -7.19 -1.67
N MET A 70 24.04 -8.37 -2.27
CA MET A 70 23.35 -9.58 -1.82
C MET A 70 23.63 -9.91 -0.33
N LYS A 71 24.87 -9.66 0.14
CA LYS A 71 25.23 -9.81 1.56
C LYS A 71 24.31 -8.96 2.48
N TYR A 72 23.97 -7.75 2.06
CA TYR A 72 23.06 -6.90 2.82
C TYR A 72 21.60 -7.35 2.65
N VAL A 73 21.20 -7.78 1.46
CA VAL A 73 19.85 -8.33 1.19
C VAL A 73 19.54 -9.49 2.13
N MET A 74 20.51 -10.35 2.41
CA MET A 74 20.33 -11.45 3.37
C MET A 74 20.00 -10.97 4.79
N THR A 75 20.45 -9.78 5.19
CA THR A 75 20.14 -9.18 6.50
C THR A 75 18.71 -8.61 6.58
N MET A 76 18.07 -8.39 5.45
CA MET A 76 16.68 -7.87 5.39
C MET A 76 15.66 -8.93 5.82
N LYS A 77 16.03 -10.20 5.79
CA LYS A 77 15.18 -11.31 6.23
C LYS A 77 15.43 -11.56 7.73
N GLY A 78 14.40 -11.42 8.53
CA GLY A 78 14.43 -11.67 9.97
C GLY A 78 13.41 -12.72 10.40
N ALA A 79 13.30 -12.97 11.71
CA ALA A 79 12.34 -13.92 12.29
C ALA A 79 10.87 -13.58 11.95
N HIS A 80 10.57 -12.33 11.75
CA HIS A 80 9.22 -11.83 11.41
C HIS A 80 9.02 -11.59 9.89
N GLY A 81 9.91 -12.09 9.05
CA GLY A 81 9.85 -11.92 7.60
C GLY A 81 10.78 -10.84 7.06
N PHE A 82 10.42 -10.26 5.92
CA PHE A 82 11.22 -9.24 5.25
C PHE A 82 11.03 -7.87 5.90
N SER A 83 12.16 -7.17 6.12
CA SER A 83 12.17 -5.83 6.71
C SER A 83 12.18 -4.74 5.63
N ALA A 84 11.05 -4.08 5.41
CA ALA A 84 10.95 -2.93 4.53
C ALA A 84 11.83 -1.74 4.99
N TYR A 85 12.04 -1.60 6.29
CA TYR A 85 12.96 -0.59 6.85
C TYR A 85 14.40 -0.81 6.41
N LYS A 86 14.91 -2.06 6.54
CA LYS A 86 16.26 -2.39 6.06
C LYS A 86 16.39 -2.27 4.54
N PHE A 87 15.32 -2.56 3.81
CA PHE A 87 15.28 -2.36 2.37
C PHE A 87 15.56 -0.90 2.00
N ILE A 88 14.81 0.04 2.56
CA ILE A 88 14.99 1.46 2.25
C ILE A 88 16.36 1.98 2.72
N ASP A 89 16.85 1.54 3.89
CA ASP A 89 18.19 1.88 4.37
C ASP A 89 19.28 1.35 3.44
N GLY A 90 19.10 0.14 2.92
CA GLY A 90 19.99 -0.46 1.93
C GLY A 90 19.97 0.29 0.60
N ALA A 91 18.79 0.66 0.12
CA ALA A 91 18.65 1.45 -1.10
C ALA A 91 19.33 2.82 -0.96
N ILE A 92 19.16 3.50 0.16
CA ILE A 92 19.83 4.79 0.41
C ILE A 92 21.36 4.62 0.50
N LYS A 93 21.84 3.58 1.18
CA LYS A 93 23.27 3.38 1.45
C LYS A 93 24.07 2.89 0.25
N TYR A 94 23.49 1.98 -0.54
CA TYR A 94 24.23 1.23 -1.58
C TYR A 94 23.82 1.57 -3.01
N ASP A 95 22.83 2.45 -3.19
CA ASP A 95 22.39 2.88 -4.51
C ASP A 95 22.74 4.37 -4.75
N PRO A 96 23.99 4.67 -5.15
CA PRO A 96 24.44 6.04 -5.38
C PRO A 96 23.69 6.70 -6.54
N GLU A 97 23.25 5.92 -7.51
CA GLU A 97 22.44 6.38 -8.66
C GLU A 97 20.97 6.57 -8.28
N ARG A 98 20.59 6.15 -7.08
CA ARG A 98 19.21 6.27 -6.56
C ARG A 98 18.15 5.73 -7.50
N LYS A 99 18.37 4.53 -8.00
CA LYS A 99 17.49 3.88 -9.00
C LYS A 99 16.05 3.76 -8.55
N ILE A 100 15.83 3.58 -7.24
CA ILE A 100 14.47 3.64 -6.66
C ILE A 100 13.78 4.98 -6.92
N LEU A 101 14.53 6.10 -6.89
CA LEU A 101 13.97 7.43 -7.18
C LEU A 101 13.69 7.61 -8.67
N HIS A 102 14.49 7.01 -9.54
CA HIS A 102 14.20 6.99 -10.97
C HIS A 102 12.92 6.19 -11.26
N ALA A 103 12.76 5.04 -10.61
CA ALA A 103 11.53 4.24 -10.70
C ALA A 103 10.31 5.02 -10.17
N LEU A 104 10.47 5.72 -9.03
CA LEU A 104 9.44 6.58 -8.48
C LEU A 104 9.08 7.74 -9.42
N ARG A 105 10.09 8.40 -9.99
CA ARG A 105 9.89 9.49 -10.96
C ARG A 105 9.09 9.01 -12.17
N TYR A 106 9.43 7.84 -12.69
CA TYR A 106 8.70 7.25 -13.80
C TYR A 106 7.25 6.95 -13.43
N ALA A 107 7.02 6.25 -12.30
CA ALA A 107 5.67 5.97 -11.81
C ALA A 107 4.85 7.25 -11.56
N LEU A 108 5.52 8.30 -11.05
CA LEU A 108 4.88 9.59 -10.81
C LEU A 108 4.52 10.30 -12.12
N SER A 109 5.40 10.26 -13.15
CA SER A 109 5.07 10.85 -14.46
C SER A 109 3.82 10.21 -15.07
N GLU A 110 3.71 8.88 -15.02
CA GLU A 110 2.50 8.16 -15.47
C GLU A 110 1.26 8.52 -14.64
N ALA A 111 1.46 8.64 -13.30
CA ALA A 111 0.38 8.96 -12.37
C ALA A 111 -0.17 10.39 -12.53
N LEU A 112 0.67 11.32 -12.96
CA LEU A 112 0.29 12.73 -13.18
C LEU A 112 -0.60 12.93 -14.40
N ASP A 113 -0.67 11.96 -15.30
CA ASP A 113 -1.60 11.96 -16.43
C ASP A 113 -3.06 11.70 -16.00
N HIS A 114 -3.28 11.40 -14.73
CA HIS A 114 -4.61 11.18 -14.14
C HIS A 114 -5.04 12.36 -13.28
N ASP A 115 -6.35 12.63 -13.24
CA ASP A 115 -6.90 13.81 -12.55
C ASP A 115 -7.05 13.65 -11.03
N GLY A 116 -6.99 12.42 -10.51
CA GLY A 116 -7.22 12.14 -9.10
C GLY A 116 -5.99 12.33 -8.22
N GLN A 117 -6.20 12.19 -6.91
CA GLN A 117 -5.12 12.24 -5.93
C GLN A 117 -4.19 11.03 -6.06
N ILE A 118 -2.91 11.26 -5.75
CA ILE A 118 -1.85 10.25 -5.78
C ILE A 118 -1.39 9.98 -4.35
N LEU A 119 -1.39 8.72 -3.93
CA LEU A 119 -0.79 8.28 -2.67
C LEU A 119 0.53 7.57 -2.92
N ILE A 120 1.61 8.07 -2.35
CA ILE A 120 2.93 7.43 -2.38
C ILE A 120 3.21 6.80 -1.02
N VAL A 121 3.37 5.48 -1.00
CA VAL A 121 3.57 4.71 0.24
C VAL A 121 5.03 4.32 0.40
N THR A 122 5.62 4.64 1.55
CA THR A 122 7.00 4.32 1.90
C THR A 122 7.12 3.73 3.31
N PRO A 123 8.19 2.97 3.65
CA PRO A 123 8.24 2.20 4.89
C PRO A 123 8.30 3.03 6.18
N LYS A 124 8.94 4.20 6.18
CA LYS A 124 9.21 4.93 7.41
C LYS A 124 9.11 6.45 7.23
N LYS A 125 8.97 7.16 8.36
CA LYS A 125 8.82 8.63 8.40
C LYS A 125 9.90 9.36 7.58
N GLU A 126 11.17 9.03 7.78
CA GLU A 126 12.29 9.70 7.09
C GLU A 126 12.21 9.49 5.58
N SER A 127 11.73 8.32 5.13
CA SER A 127 11.50 8.09 3.71
C SER A 127 10.27 8.83 3.18
N VAL A 128 9.23 9.04 3.99
CA VAL A 128 8.08 9.89 3.64
C VAL A 128 8.53 11.34 3.40
N GLU A 129 9.26 11.93 4.35
CA GLU A 129 9.76 13.30 4.25
C GLU A 129 10.75 13.47 3.08
N PHE A 130 11.61 12.48 2.88
CA PHE A 130 12.54 12.49 1.75
C PHE A 130 11.79 12.41 0.41
N THR A 131 10.79 11.53 0.31
CA THR A 131 9.96 11.39 -0.89
C THR A 131 9.18 12.66 -1.18
N ALA A 132 8.58 13.28 -0.18
CA ALA A 132 7.86 14.55 -0.36
C ALA A 132 8.77 15.63 -0.94
N ARG A 133 9.95 15.84 -0.36
CA ARG A 133 10.96 16.78 -0.89
C ARG A 133 11.47 16.44 -2.29
N PHE A 134 11.51 15.16 -2.63
CA PHE A 134 11.88 14.71 -3.98
C PHE A 134 10.75 15.03 -4.98
N VAL A 135 9.51 14.76 -4.61
CA VAL A 135 8.31 15.06 -5.42
C VAL A 135 8.17 16.56 -5.67
N GLU A 136 8.37 17.41 -4.65
CA GLU A 136 8.37 18.88 -4.76
C GLU A 136 9.31 19.42 -5.85
N LYS A 137 10.43 18.73 -6.09
CA LYS A 137 11.41 19.13 -7.12
C LYS A 137 11.03 18.70 -8.54
N ILE A 138 10.07 17.80 -8.68
CA ILE A 138 9.69 17.20 -9.96
C ILE A 138 8.35 17.74 -10.45
N VAL A 139 7.45 17.95 -9.50
CA VAL A 139 6.08 18.35 -9.80
C VAL A 139 5.98 19.88 -9.90
N ASP A 140 5.14 20.34 -10.78
CA ASP A 140 4.82 21.76 -10.92
C ASP A 140 4.22 22.31 -9.61
N ASN A 141 4.51 23.58 -9.30
CA ASN A 141 3.98 24.28 -8.12
C ASN A 141 2.44 24.38 -8.07
N SER A 142 1.75 23.95 -9.11
CA SER A 142 0.29 23.88 -9.14
C SER A 142 -0.30 22.72 -8.30
N ARG A 143 0.50 21.71 -7.96
CA ARG A 143 0.07 20.53 -7.17
C ARG A 143 0.47 20.66 -5.71
N THR A 144 -0.47 20.42 -4.83
CA THR A 144 -0.24 20.42 -3.38
C THR A 144 0.32 19.06 -2.92
N ILE A 145 1.30 19.10 -2.01
CA ILE A 145 1.95 17.91 -1.48
C ILE A 145 1.77 17.85 0.03
N GLY A 146 1.28 16.73 0.54
CA GLY A 146 1.06 16.48 1.95
C GLY A 146 1.83 15.26 2.47
N THR A 147 2.19 15.26 3.75
CA THR A 147 2.81 14.12 4.43
C THR A 147 1.91 13.61 5.55
N ILE A 148 1.71 12.28 5.62
CA ILE A 148 0.87 11.66 6.65
C ILE A 148 1.66 10.54 7.35
N TYR A 149 1.91 10.71 8.64
CA TYR A 149 2.52 9.72 9.51
C TYR A 149 2.15 9.95 10.98
N SER A 150 2.42 8.96 11.82
CA SER A 150 1.95 8.90 13.21
C SER A 150 2.40 10.05 14.13
N ASN A 151 3.50 10.74 13.77
CA ASN A 151 4.04 11.85 14.57
C ASN A 151 3.44 13.22 14.20
N ASN A 152 2.69 13.32 13.11
CA ASN A 152 1.94 14.54 12.81
C ASN A 152 0.75 14.68 13.76
N SER A 153 0.29 15.89 14.00
CA SER A 153 -0.98 16.09 14.67
C SER A 153 -2.14 15.53 13.82
N GLU A 154 -3.23 15.15 14.47
CA GLU A 154 -4.42 14.66 13.78
C GLU A 154 -4.98 15.70 12.80
N GLU A 155 -4.98 16.97 13.22
CA GLU A 155 -5.40 18.09 12.37
C GLU A 155 -4.54 18.22 11.12
N THR A 156 -3.21 18.17 11.26
CA THR A 156 -2.28 18.21 10.12
C THR A 156 -2.52 17.02 9.17
N ASN A 157 -2.71 15.82 9.72
CA ASN A 157 -3.01 14.64 8.91
C ASN A 157 -4.35 14.76 8.16
N LEU A 158 -5.36 15.34 8.79
CA LEU A 158 -6.65 15.62 8.15
C LEU A 158 -6.54 16.64 7.01
N GLN A 159 -5.80 17.72 7.22
CA GLN A 159 -5.55 18.73 6.18
C GLN A 159 -4.80 18.12 5.00
N ASN A 160 -3.75 17.33 5.27
CA ASN A 160 -2.91 16.73 4.25
C ASN A 160 -3.62 15.63 3.41
N GLN A 161 -4.76 15.11 3.87
CA GLN A 161 -5.60 14.20 3.05
C GLN A 161 -6.23 14.89 1.83
N ASN A 162 -6.29 16.22 1.83
CA ASN A 162 -6.85 16.99 0.71
C ASN A 162 -5.80 17.42 -0.32
N CYS A 163 -4.51 17.13 -0.09
CA CYS A 163 -3.45 17.42 -1.06
C CYS A 163 -3.56 16.53 -2.30
N ASP A 164 -3.07 17.03 -3.45
CA ASP A 164 -3.07 16.31 -4.71
C ASP A 164 -2.15 15.09 -4.66
N ILE A 165 -1.01 15.22 -3.97
CA ILE A 165 -0.04 14.15 -3.77
C ILE A 165 0.19 13.96 -2.27
N ILE A 166 -0.02 12.74 -1.80
CA ILE A 166 0.09 12.38 -0.40
C ILE A 166 1.23 11.38 -0.22
N CYS A 167 2.25 11.73 0.53
CA CYS A 167 3.31 10.82 0.93
C CYS A 167 3.02 10.27 2.33
N SER A 168 3.01 8.94 2.49
CA SER A 168 2.61 8.34 3.76
C SER A 168 3.32 7.01 4.02
N THR A 169 3.26 6.54 5.27
CA THR A 169 3.56 5.14 5.58
C THR A 169 2.30 4.28 5.44
N ILE A 170 2.47 3.01 5.11
CA ILE A 170 1.31 2.09 4.95
C ILE A 170 0.47 2.00 6.23
N LYS A 171 1.12 2.08 7.41
CA LYS A 171 0.43 2.05 8.70
C LYS A 171 -0.46 3.27 8.92
N SER A 172 0.00 4.44 8.47
CA SER A 172 -0.75 5.69 8.60
C SER A 172 -1.91 5.80 7.60
N CYS A 173 -1.88 4.99 6.53
CA CYS A 173 -3.01 4.84 5.61
C CYS A 173 -4.13 3.91 6.15
N GLY A 174 -4.07 3.51 7.43
CA GLY A 174 -5.06 2.67 8.09
C GLY A 174 -6.35 3.40 8.48
N THR A 175 -6.73 3.27 9.74
CA THR A 175 -7.95 3.88 10.29
C THR A 175 -7.88 5.42 10.22
N GLY A 176 -8.96 6.05 9.79
CA GLY A 176 -9.05 7.52 9.69
C GLY A 176 -8.50 8.14 8.41
N PHE A 177 -7.71 7.41 7.61
CA PHE A 177 -7.24 7.88 6.30
C PHE A 177 -8.35 7.77 5.25
N ASN A 178 -8.81 8.90 4.75
CA ASN A 178 -9.93 8.94 3.81
C ASN A 178 -9.80 10.11 2.81
N PRO A 179 -8.80 10.09 1.91
CA PRO A 179 -8.66 11.11 0.88
C PRO A 179 -9.89 11.12 -0.04
N PRO A 180 -10.40 12.30 -0.42
CA PRO A 180 -11.69 12.40 -1.09
C PRO A 180 -11.69 11.91 -2.53
N ASN A 181 -10.55 11.93 -3.22
CA ASN A 181 -10.44 11.63 -4.66
C ASN A 181 -9.22 10.77 -5.01
N LEU A 182 -8.89 9.78 -4.17
CA LEU A 182 -7.72 8.94 -4.37
C LEU A 182 -7.91 8.00 -5.56
N GLN A 183 -7.18 8.26 -6.64
CA GLN A 183 -7.22 7.48 -7.88
C GLN A 183 -5.99 6.61 -8.08
N THR A 184 -4.83 7.04 -7.58
CA THR A 184 -3.55 6.37 -7.84
C THR A 184 -2.79 6.07 -6.57
N ILE A 185 -2.21 4.87 -6.49
CA ILE A 185 -1.26 4.47 -5.45
C ILE A 185 0.08 4.13 -6.10
N ILE A 186 1.17 4.69 -5.56
CA ILE A 186 2.55 4.29 -5.87
C ILE A 186 3.11 3.62 -4.61
N CYS A 187 3.31 2.31 -4.67
CA CYS A 187 3.77 1.51 -3.54
C CYS A 187 5.30 1.33 -3.60
N GLY A 188 6.02 2.04 -2.75
CA GLY A 188 7.46 1.88 -2.51
C GLY A 188 7.79 1.05 -1.27
N GLU A 189 6.78 0.49 -0.60
CA GLU A 189 6.95 -0.37 0.56
C GLU A 189 6.75 -1.85 0.20
N PRO A 190 7.81 -2.67 0.15
CA PRO A 190 7.68 -4.09 -0.16
C PRO A 190 6.97 -4.83 0.99
N HIS A 191 5.82 -5.40 0.70
CA HIS A 191 5.08 -6.23 1.64
C HIS A 191 4.34 -7.38 0.93
N SER A 192 4.11 -8.47 1.64
CA SER A 192 3.29 -9.61 1.20
C SER A 192 2.06 -9.82 2.09
N SER A 193 1.57 -8.75 2.69
CA SER A 193 0.41 -8.79 3.57
C SER A 193 -0.88 -8.59 2.79
N ARG A 194 -1.71 -9.62 2.74
CA ARG A 194 -3.04 -9.55 2.15
C ARG A 194 -3.89 -8.42 2.75
N LEU A 195 -3.82 -8.28 4.08
CA LEU A 195 -4.57 -7.23 4.77
C LEU A 195 -4.18 -5.84 4.28
N MET A 196 -2.85 -5.57 4.17
CA MET A 196 -2.35 -4.28 3.69
C MET A 196 -2.74 -4.02 2.23
N THR A 197 -2.59 -5.02 1.35
CA THR A 197 -3.00 -4.91 -0.06
C THR A 197 -4.49 -4.59 -0.18
N HIS A 198 -5.33 -5.29 0.59
CA HIS A 198 -6.78 -5.04 0.61
C HIS A 198 -7.13 -3.67 1.21
N GLN A 199 -6.38 -3.20 2.21
CA GLN A 199 -6.58 -1.86 2.76
C GLN A 199 -6.27 -0.78 1.72
N LEU A 200 -5.15 -0.89 1.01
CA LEU A 200 -4.79 0.03 -0.07
C LEU A 200 -5.82 -0.03 -1.20
N LYS A 201 -6.19 -1.24 -1.66
CA LYS A 201 -7.27 -1.42 -2.64
C LYS A 201 -8.56 -0.75 -2.20
N GLY A 202 -9.00 -0.99 -0.97
CA GLY A 202 -10.24 -0.42 -0.44
C GLY A 202 -10.24 1.12 -0.38
N ARG A 203 -9.06 1.77 -0.47
CA ARG A 203 -8.97 3.22 -0.64
C ARG A 203 -9.25 3.64 -2.09
N LEU A 204 -8.73 2.88 -3.05
CA LEU A 204 -9.02 3.08 -4.47
C LEU A 204 -10.50 2.84 -4.80
N ASP A 205 -11.14 1.88 -4.15
CA ASP A 205 -12.56 1.57 -4.38
C ASP A 205 -13.50 2.76 -4.07
N ARG A 206 -13.03 3.75 -3.32
CA ARG A 206 -13.79 4.97 -2.99
C ARG A 206 -13.74 6.04 -4.06
N PHE A 207 -12.82 5.94 -5.00
CA PHE A 207 -12.78 6.84 -6.15
C PHE A 207 -14.10 6.77 -6.93
N LYS A 208 -14.64 7.92 -7.34
CA LYS A 208 -15.94 7.97 -8.01
C LYS A 208 -15.89 7.59 -9.49
N GLY A 209 -14.71 7.62 -10.09
CA GLY A 209 -14.49 7.20 -11.48
C GLY A 209 -14.34 5.67 -11.60
N ASP A 210 -14.22 5.18 -12.81
CA ASP A 210 -14.17 3.76 -13.14
C ASP A 210 -12.76 3.17 -13.05
N ASP A 211 -11.74 3.95 -13.44
CA ASP A 211 -10.36 3.50 -13.53
C ASP A 211 -9.51 4.02 -12.37
N THR A 212 -8.81 3.11 -11.70
CA THR A 212 -7.83 3.41 -10.65
C THR A 212 -6.51 2.72 -10.93
N TYR A 213 -5.42 3.21 -10.36
CA TYR A 213 -4.07 2.82 -10.75
C TYR A 213 -3.24 2.41 -9.53
N PHE A 214 -2.52 1.30 -9.65
CA PHE A 214 -1.62 0.81 -8.62
C PHE A 214 -0.24 0.54 -9.23
N TYR A 215 0.70 1.41 -8.96
CA TYR A 215 2.11 1.27 -9.35
C TYR A 215 2.90 0.65 -8.20
N ASP A 216 3.65 -0.41 -8.49
CA ASP A 216 4.42 -1.16 -7.50
C ASP A 216 5.90 -1.10 -7.85
N LEU A 217 6.73 -0.51 -6.99
CA LEU A 217 8.16 -0.35 -7.25
C LEU A 217 8.90 -1.63 -6.88
N ILE A 218 9.39 -2.37 -7.87
CA ILE A 218 9.99 -3.70 -7.70
C ILE A 218 11.48 -3.69 -8.03
N ASP A 219 12.32 -3.87 -7.02
CA ASP A 219 13.75 -4.08 -7.21
C ASP A 219 14.03 -5.53 -7.62
N THR A 220 14.39 -5.75 -8.88
CA THR A 220 14.66 -7.09 -9.43
C THR A 220 15.95 -7.71 -8.88
N ASN A 221 16.82 -6.94 -8.24
CA ASN A 221 18.02 -7.44 -7.57
C ASN A 221 17.72 -8.10 -6.21
N ILE A 222 16.49 -7.94 -5.70
CA ILE A 222 16.05 -8.49 -4.42
C ILE A 222 15.04 -9.61 -4.65
N PRO A 223 15.38 -10.89 -4.42
CA PRO A 223 14.50 -12.03 -4.72
C PRO A 223 13.12 -11.95 -4.02
N PHE A 224 13.07 -11.38 -2.82
CA PHE A 224 11.82 -11.18 -2.10
C PHE A 224 10.83 -10.28 -2.87
N MET A 225 11.33 -9.26 -3.56
CA MET A 225 10.48 -8.32 -4.33
C MET A 225 9.78 -9.01 -5.50
N SER A 226 10.40 -10.02 -6.11
CA SER A 226 9.74 -10.85 -7.12
C SER A 226 8.54 -11.62 -6.55
N ASN A 227 8.66 -12.12 -5.32
CA ASN A 227 7.55 -12.77 -4.63
C ASN A 227 6.45 -11.76 -4.26
N VAL A 228 6.81 -10.53 -3.86
CA VAL A 228 5.86 -9.44 -3.59
C VAL A 228 5.07 -9.13 -4.86
N LYS A 229 5.75 -8.96 -6.00
CA LYS A 229 5.10 -8.74 -7.30
C LYS A 229 4.08 -9.82 -7.62
N MET A 230 4.49 -11.10 -7.59
CA MET A 230 3.59 -12.24 -7.86
C MET A 230 2.39 -12.27 -6.90
N TYR A 231 2.63 -11.90 -5.65
CA TYR A 231 1.60 -11.85 -4.63
C TYR A 231 0.58 -10.74 -4.91
N HIS A 232 1.05 -9.52 -5.20
CA HIS A 232 0.17 -8.40 -5.53
C HIS A 232 -0.61 -8.67 -6.83
N GLU A 233 0.04 -9.19 -7.86
CA GLU A 233 -0.62 -9.62 -9.10
C GLU A 233 -1.79 -10.56 -8.79
N LYS A 234 -1.55 -11.62 -8.05
CA LYS A 234 -2.59 -12.60 -7.68
C LYS A 234 -3.73 -12.02 -6.85
N GLU A 235 -3.43 -11.12 -5.90
CA GLU A 235 -4.47 -10.52 -5.05
C GLU A 235 -5.28 -9.43 -5.77
N LEU A 236 -4.65 -8.71 -6.70
CA LEU A 236 -5.30 -7.65 -7.47
C LEU A 236 -5.95 -8.17 -8.75
N GLU A 237 -5.51 -9.31 -9.29
CA GLU A 237 -6.01 -9.92 -10.53
C GLU A 237 -7.52 -10.18 -10.50
N LYS A 238 -8.08 -10.43 -9.31
CA LYS A 238 -9.52 -10.60 -9.10
C LYS A 238 -10.32 -9.32 -9.37
N PHE A 239 -9.65 -8.17 -9.39
CA PHE A 239 -10.22 -6.83 -9.45
C PHE A 239 -9.56 -5.95 -10.50
N ALA A 240 -8.49 -6.42 -11.15
CA ALA A 240 -7.64 -5.63 -12.02
C ALA A 240 -7.64 -6.15 -13.44
N ILE A 241 -7.64 -5.25 -14.40
CA ILE A 241 -7.24 -5.55 -15.77
C ILE A 241 -5.72 -5.48 -15.80
N THR A 242 -5.09 -6.60 -16.08
CA THR A 242 -3.63 -6.67 -16.20
C THR A 242 -3.17 -5.80 -17.36
N SER A 243 -2.52 -4.71 -17.06
CA SER A 243 -1.85 -3.89 -18.06
C SER A 243 -0.41 -4.38 -18.25
N LYS A 244 0.13 -4.18 -19.44
CA LYS A 244 1.50 -4.57 -19.78
C LYS A 244 2.48 -3.79 -18.90
N VAL A 245 3.42 -4.53 -18.30
CA VAL A 245 4.49 -3.99 -17.47
C VAL A 245 5.40 -3.11 -18.33
N PRO A 246 5.52 -1.81 -18.06
CA PRO A 246 6.58 -1.04 -18.66
C PRO A 246 7.90 -1.49 -18.03
N LEU A 247 8.78 -2.03 -18.85
CA LEU A 247 10.17 -2.23 -18.45
C LEU A 247 10.79 -0.85 -18.25
N TYR A 248 11.43 -0.64 -17.11
CA TYR A 248 12.13 0.60 -16.85
C TYR A 248 13.25 0.80 -17.88
N PRO A 249 13.31 1.91 -18.60
CA PRO A 249 14.41 2.16 -19.50
C PRO A 249 15.71 2.20 -18.69
N SER A 250 16.66 1.36 -19.08
CA SER A 250 18.02 1.41 -18.58
C SER A 250 18.56 2.83 -18.80
N SER A 251 18.81 3.55 -17.72
CA SER A 251 19.48 4.86 -17.62
C SER A 251 19.03 5.94 -18.63
N PRO A 252 18.66 7.12 -18.20
CA PRO A 252 18.62 8.25 -19.12
C PRO A 252 20.06 8.39 -19.67
N THR A 253 20.21 8.21 -20.96
CA THR A 253 21.39 8.73 -21.69
C THR A 253 21.53 10.19 -21.29
N ALA A 254 22.72 10.50 -20.74
CA ALA A 254 23.13 11.78 -20.21
C ALA A 254 22.78 12.95 -21.11
#